data_3d6eb6d90eaf2f95b5c53ad91f7a0b81
#
_entry.id   3d6eb6d90eaf2f95b5c53ad91f7a0b81
#
_cell.length_a   1.000
_cell.length_b   1.000
_cell.length_c   1.000
_cell.angle_alpha   90.00
_cell.angle_beta   90.00
_cell.angle_gamma   90.00
#
_symmetry.space_group_name_H-M   'P 1'
#
loop_
_entity.id
_entity.type
_entity.pdbx_description
1 polymer ?
#
loop_
_entity_poly.entity_id
_entity_poly.type
_entity_poly.pdbx_seq_one_letter_code
_entity_poly.pdbx_strand_id
1 'polypeptide(L)'
;MQNKLRRILQKQDGIAILLVLCLGALFVALAAALGYAASVLTANANSQLREQQAYQLAVSFSDVLEKELNTETSEFAKFINDTYMNSVAYGTNIYTQESGKTVMNGSAAGTNAAAEADKLTLTLQRRPGAEADFLTAGIPIPYSDADDLAKTLSDKDNATHTVKDLELDITVKAEKDGVSYAYTVNYVRSAHYDVLYYTLDNDDATHYTWNASDKKFHAGAATVDVTGANNPKVTLHYNTTQKPTGVTYTRGVRSQKGAT
;
A
#
# COMPACT_ATOMS: atom_id res chain seq x y z
N MET A 1 -94.66 3.54 0.23
CA MET A 1 -93.39 3.58 0.99
C MET A 1 -92.30 2.65 0.40
N GLN A 2 -92.64 1.52 -0.12
CA GLN A 2 -91.68 0.52 -0.69
C GLN A 2 -90.80 1.07 -1.84
N ASN A 3 -91.33 1.90 -2.71
CA ASN A 3 -90.53 2.42 -3.84
C ASN A 3 -89.42 3.45 -3.45
N LYS A 4 -89.59 4.15 -2.34
CA LYS A 4 -88.56 5.06 -1.81
C LYS A 4 -87.39 4.27 -1.18
N LEU A 5 -87.71 3.20 -0.46
CA LEU A 5 -86.70 2.32 0.13
C LEU A 5 -85.88 1.57 -0.95
N ARG A 6 -86.52 1.07 -2.00
CA ARG A 6 -85.82 0.47 -3.11
C ARG A 6 -84.89 1.42 -3.86
N ARG A 7 -85.28 2.67 -4.04
CA ARG A 7 -84.42 3.73 -4.62
C ARG A 7 -83.24 4.11 -3.75
N ILE A 8 -83.43 4.08 -2.42
CA ILE A 8 -82.33 4.38 -1.46
C ILE A 8 -81.38 3.20 -1.42
N LEU A 9 -81.88 1.94 -1.41
CA LEU A 9 -81.04 0.73 -1.48
C LEU A 9 -80.24 0.68 -2.80
N GLN A 10 -80.86 0.93 -3.94
CA GLN A 10 -80.17 0.99 -5.24
C GLN A 10 -79.08 2.08 -5.30
N LYS A 11 -79.30 3.23 -4.64
CA LYS A 11 -78.25 4.24 -4.49
C LYS A 11 -77.13 3.80 -3.53
N GLN A 12 -77.47 3.09 -2.49
CA GLN A 12 -76.47 2.55 -1.54
C GLN A 12 -75.65 1.43 -2.16
N ASP A 13 -76.22 0.57 -3.00
CA ASP A 13 -75.47 -0.46 -3.72
C ASP A 13 -74.45 0.15 -4.68
N GLY A 14 -74.82 1.25 -5.38
CA GLY A 14 -73.91 1.99 -6.24
C GLY A 14 -72.74 2.62 -5.49
N ILE A 15 -73.00 3.19 -4.29
CA ILE A 15 -71.98 3.74 -3.44
C ILE A 15 -71.09 2.65 -2.84
N ALA A 16 -71.68 1.52 -2.44
CA ALA A 16 -70.91 0.40 -1.93
C ALA A 16 -69.97 -0.19 -2.98
N ILE A 17 -70.41 -0.36 -4.25
CA ILE A 17 -69.56 -0.79 -5.34
C ILE A 17 -68.42 0.19 -5.62
N LEU A 18 -68.71 1.48 -5.61
CA LEU A 18 -67.70 2.53 -5.82
C LEU A 18 -66.64 2.52 -4.70
N LEU A 19 -67.10 2.32 -3.46
CA LEU A 19 -66.20 2.24 -2.30
C LEU A 19 -65.29 1.01 -2.36
N VAL A 20 -65.82 -0.16 -2.77
CA VAL A 20 -65.05 -1.37 -2.97
C VAL A 20 -64.04 -1.21 -4.10
N LEU A 21 -64.41 -0.57 -5.21
CA LEU A 21 -63.48 -0.27 -6.30
C LEU A 21 -62.37 0.69 -5.87
N CYS A 22 -62.70 1.73 -5.10
CA CYS A 22 -61.71 2.69 -4.59
C CYS A 22 -60.75 1.99 -3.60
N LEU A 23 -61.28 1.15 -2.70
CA LEU A 23 -60.42 0.36 -1.77
C LEU A 23 -59.57 -0.63 -2.54
N GLY A 24 -60.13 -1.31 -3.54
CA GLY A 24 -59.38 -2.24 -4.40
C GLY A 24 -58.26 -1.54 -5.15
N ALA A 25 -58.54 -0.38 -5.74
CA ALA A 25 -57.51 0.42 -6.40
C ALA A 25 -56.39 0.90 -5.43
N LEU A 26 -56.78 1.25 -4.21
CA LEU A 26 -55.87 1.66 -3.18
C LEU A 26 -54.94 0.50 -2.74
N PHE A 27 -55.50 -0.71 -2.56
CA PHE A 27 -54.71 -1.88 -2.24
C PHE A 27 -53.78 -2.28 -3.37
N VAL A 28 -54.18 -2.20 -4.62
CA VAL A 28 -53.32 -2.44 -5.79
C VAL A 28 -52.20 -1.43 -5.86
N ALA A 29 -52.48 -0.13 -5.63
CA ALA A 29 -51.47 0.90 -5.59
C ALA A 29 -50.44 0.68 -4.45
N LEU A 30 -50.93 0.32 -3.26
CA LEU A 30 -50.07 -0.01 -2.11
C LEU A 30 -49.20 -1.26 -2.41
N ALA A 31 -49.77 -2.32 -2.99
CA ALA A 31 -49.02 -3.50 -3.35
C ALA A 31 -47.94 -3.20 -4.39
N ALA A 32 -48.25 -2.38 -5.39
CA ALA A 32 -47.30 -1.95 -6.40
C ALA A 32 -46.17 -1.09 -5.79
N ALA A 33 -46.53 -0.16 -4.88
CA ALA A 33 -45.53 0.67 -4.17
C ALA A 33 -44.62 -0.17 -3.29
N LEU A 34 -45.14 -1.14 -2.56
CA LEU A 34 -44.34 -2.07 -1.74
C LEU A 34 -43.45 -2.98 -2.59
N GLY A 35 -43.96 -3.46 -3.72
CA GLY A 35 -43.19 -4.24 -4.68
C GLY A 35 -42.02 -3.45 -5.27
N TYR A 36 -42.26 -2.20 -5.63
CA TYR A 36 -41.22 -1.28 -6.10
C TYR A 36 -40.17 -1.03 -5.02
N ALA A 37 -40.60 -0.67 -3.80
CA ALA A 37 -39.68 -0.45 -2.67
C ALA A 37 -38.84 -1.70 -2.37
N ALA A 38 -39.45 -2.89 -2.37
CA ALA A 38 -38.72 -4.12 -2.16
C ALA A 38 -37.71 -4.39 -3.28
N SER A 39 -38.03 -4.12 -4.54
CA SER A 39 -37.10 -4.30 -5.65
C SER A 39 -35.90 -3.35 -5.56
N VAL A 40 -36.12 -2.08 -5.19
CA VAL A 40 -35.04 -1.10 -4.97
C VAL A 40 -34.15 -1.50 -3.80
N LEU A 41 -34.73 -1.94 -2.68
CA LEU A 41 -33.95 -2.40 -1.52
C LEU A 41 -33.11 -3.62 -1.87
N THR A 42 -33.67 -4.58 -2.62
CA THR A 42 -32.93 -5.77 -3.07
C THR A 42 -31.82 -5.41 -4.03
N ALA A 43 -32.04 -4.48 -4.96
CA ALA A 43 -31.01 -4.02 -5.88
C ALA A 43 -29.86 -3.32 -5.13
N ASN A 44 -30.18 -2.45 -4.16
CA ASN A 44 -29.19 -1.80 -3.32
C ASN A 44 -28.40 -2.78 -2.45
N ALA A 45 -29.10 -3.75 -1.84
CA ALA A 45 -28.44 -4.78 -1.05
C ALA A 45 -27.48 -5.64 -1.89
N ASN A 46 -27.89 -6.01 -3.11
CA ASN A 46 -27.03 -6.74 -4.03
C ASN A 46 -25.82 -5.92 -4.49
N SER A 47 -26.00 -4.62 -4.73
CA SER A 47 -24.89 -3.73 -5.08
C SER A 47 -23.88 -3.62 -3.93
N GLN A 48 -24.36 -3.43 -2.70
CA GLN A 48 -23.50 -3.39 -1.50
C GLN A 48 -22.76 -4.72 -1.28
N LEU A 49 -23.44 -5.85 -1.50
CA LEU A 49 -22.80 -7.16 -1.37
C LEU A 49 -21.66 -7.32 -2.38
N ARG A 50 -21.86 -6.94 -3.64
CA ARG A 50 -20.83 -6.99 -4.69
C ARG A 50 -19.65 -6.07 -4.37
N GLU A 51 -19.93 -4.87 -3.87
CA GLU A 51 -18.88 -3.93 -3.44
C GLU A 51 -18.06 -4.51 -2.28
N GLN A 52 -18.72 -5.11 -1.29
CA GLN A 52 -18.05 -5.79 -0.18
C GLN A 52 -17.21 -6.98 -0.66
N GLN A 53 -17.68 -7.75 -1.62
CA GLN A 53 -16.91 -8.84 -2.22
C GLN A 53 -15.68 -8.32 -2.95
N ALA A 54 -15.81 -7.29 -3.80
CA ALA A 54 -14.68 -6.66 -4.48
C ALA A 54 -13.67 -6.08 -3.48
N TYR A 55 -14.14 -5.45 -2.40
CA TYR A 55 -13.31 -4.96 -1.31
C TYR A 55 -12.52 -6.09 -0.63
N GLN A 56 -13.21 -7.15 -0.22
CA GLN A 56 -12.55 -8.29 0.44
C GLN A 56 -11.50 -8.95 -0.45
N LEU A 57 -11.78 -9.08 -1.75
CA LEU A 57 -10.83 -9.60 -2.73
C LEU A 57 -9.59 -8.69 -2.84
N ALA A 58 -9.77 -7.38 -2.94
CA ALA A 58 -8.67 -6.43 -3.03
C ALA A 58 -7.80 -6.43 -1.77
N VAL A 59 -8.42 -6.43 -0.59
CA VAL A 59 -7.70 -6.45 0.70
C VAL A 59 -6.99 -7.77 0.90
N SER A 60 -7.69 -8.89 0.71
CA SER A 60 -7.09 -10.23 0.88
C SER A 60 -5.90 -10.44 -0.04
N PHE A 61 -5.98 -9.99 -1.29
CA PHE A 61 -4.86 -10.07 -2.21
C PHE A 61 -3.71 -9.14 -1.80
N SER A 62 -4.03 -7.93 -1.31
CA SER A 62 -3.01 -7.02 -0.78
C SER A 62 -2.25 -7.62 0.42
N ASP A 63 -2.94 -8.31 1.33
CA ASP A 63 -2.31 -8.98 2.47
C ASP A 63 -1.40 -10.13 2.03
N VAL A 64 -1.78 -10.85 0.97
CA VAL A 64 -0.91 -11.86 0.35
C VAL A 64 0.34 -11.22 -0.23
N LEU A 65 0.21 -10.12 -0.99
CA LEU A 65 1.34 -9.41 -1.56
C LEU A 65 2.29 -8.86 -0.49
N GLU A 66 1.76 -8.39 0.64
CA GLU A 66 2.58 -7.95 1.78
C GLU A 66 3.43 -9.09 2.35
N LYS A 67 2.83 -10.26 2.52
CA LYS A 67 3.56 -11.45 2.98
C LYS A 67 4.63 -11.87 1.98
N GLU A 68 4.28 -11.91 0.70
CA GLU A 68 5.21 -12.24 -0.38
C GLU A 68 6.35 -11.22 -0.47
N LEU A 69 6.05 -9.92 -0.31
CA LEU A 69 7.05 -8.84 -0.35
C LEU A 69 8.11 -8.99 0.74
N ASN A 70 7.72 -9.46 1.92
CA ASN A 70 8.61 -9.69 3.06
C ASN A 70 9.19 -11.12 3.11
N THR A 71 8.94 -11.94 2.09
CA THR A 71 9.52 -13.28 1.96
C THR A 71 10.62 -13.24 0.91
N GLU A 72 11.88 -13.23 1.33
CA GLU A 72 13.06 -13.06 0.46
C GLU A 72 13.10 -14.03 -0.73
N THR A 73 12.62 -15.24 -0.54
CA THR A 73 12.61 -16.29 -1.59
C THR A 73 11.43 -16.17 -2.57
N SER A 74 10.46 -15.29 -2.31
CA SER A 74 9.29 -15.15 -3.17
C SER A 74 9.65 -14.54 -4.52
N GLU A 75 8.97 -14.97 -5.57
CA GLU A 75 9.15 -14.41 -6.92
C GLU A 75 8.71 -12.94 -6.98
N PHE A 76 7.72 -12.56 -6.15
CA PHE A 76 7.28 -11.16 -6.06
C PHE A 76 8.34 -10.27 -5.42
N ALA A 77 8.93 -10.69 -4.28
CA ALA A 77 10.02 -9.94 -3.65
C ALA A 77 11.24 -9.81 -4.57
N LYS A 78 11.62 -10.88 -5.27
CA LYS A 78 12.69 -10.84 -6.26
C LYS A 78 12.37 -9.88 -7.40
N PHE A 79 11.17 -9.94 -7.96
CA PHE A 79 10.75 -9.01 -9.01
C PHE A 79 10.83 -7.56 -8.52
N ILE A 80 10.30 -7.27 -7.32
CA ILE A 80 10.33 -5.93 -6.76
C ILE A 80 11.77 -5.47 -6.55
N ASN A 81 12.60 -6.25 -5.85
CA ASN A 81 13.95 -5.85 -5.46
C ASN A 81 14.95 -5.87 -6.62
N ASP A 82 14.86 -6.84 -7.52
CA ASP A 82 15.86 -7.04 -8.56
C ASP A 82 15.53 -6.30 -9.85
N THR A 83 14.25 -6.14 -10.15
CA THR A 83 13.80 -5.59 -11.44
C THR A 83 13.16 -4.23 -11.28
N TYR A 84 12.08 -4.14 -10.51
CA TYR A 84 11.25 -2.93 -10.46
C TYR A 84 11.95 -1.78 -9.74
N MET A 85 12.56 -2.04 -8.57
CA MET A 85 13.18 -0.99 -7.76
C MET A 85 14.49 -0.46 -8.36
N ASN A 86 15.16 -1.24 -9.20
CA ASN A 86 16.45 -0.87 -9.78
C ASN A 86 16.35 -0.29 -11.20
N SER A 87 15.20 -0.41 -11.88
CA SER A 87 15.16 -0.20 -13.33
C SER A 87 14.79 1.20 -13.77
N VAL A 88 14.26 2.08 -12.89
CA VAL A 88 13.62 3.32 -13.39
C VAL A 88 13.66 4.49 -12.43
N ALA A 89 13.72 5.71 -13.01
CA ALA A 89 13.66 6.98 -12.30
C ALA A 89 12.41 7.14 -11.42
N TYR A 90 12.56 7.73 -10.26
CA TYR A 90 11.47 7.98 -9.31
C TYR A 90 10.32 8.77 -9.93
N GLY A 91 9.11 8.41 -9.60
CA GLY A 91 7.89 9.16 -9.96
C GLY A 91 7.36 8.94 -11.37
N THR A 92 8.13 8.33 -12.28
CA THR A 92 7.73 8.13 -13.68
C THR A 92 7.24 6.73 -14.01
N ASN A 93 7.42 5.76 -13.12
CA ASN A 93 7.03 4.38 -13.38
C ASN A 93 5.88 3.92 -12.52
N ILE A 94 4.79 3.76 -13.21
CA ILE A 94 3.66 2.97 -12.76
C ILE A 94 3.76 1.64 -13.52
N TYR A 95 4.06 0.56 -12.81
CA TYR A 95 3.94 -0.78 -13.35
C TYR A 95 2.50 -1.25 -13.14
N THR A 96 1.82 -1.61 -14.21
CA THR A 96 0.46 -2.12 -14.15
C THR A 96 0.41 -3.49 -14.80
N GLN A 97 -0.08 -4.47 -14.07
CA GLN A 97 -0.37 -5.80 -14.58
C GLN A 97 -1.86 -6.11 -14.41
N GLU A 98 -2.51 -6.47 -15.49
CA GLU A 98 -3.88 -6.99 -15.47
C GLU A 98 -3.85 -8.49 -15.62
N SER A 99 -4.61 -9.19 -14.77
CA SER A 99 -4.76 -10.63 -14.83
C SER A 99 -6.22 -11.01 -14.66
N GLY A 100 -6.73 -11.80 -15.61
CA GLY A 100 -8.07 -12.35 -15.51
C GLY A 100 -8.19 -13.48 -14.48
N LYS A 101 -7.17 -14.29 -14.28
CA LYS A 101 -7.19 -15.45 -13.36
C LYS A 101 -5.82 -15.92 -12.89
N THR A 102 -4.75 -15.39 -13.41
CA THR A 102 -3.39 -15.80 -13.06
C THR A 102 -2.62 -14.59 -12.58
N VAL A 103 -2.33 -14.54 -11.30
CA VAL A 103 -1.54 -13.50 -10.70
C VAL A 103 -0.11 -13.95 -10.71
N MET A 104 0.75 -13.08 -11.25
CA MET A 104 2.21 -13.19 -11.21
C MET A 104 2.71 -14.63 -11.17
N ASN A 105 3.14 -15.12 -12.30
CA ASN A 105 3.65 -16.47 -12.55
C ASN A 105 4.21 -17.14 -11.28
N GLY A 106 3.40 -17.96 -10.63
CA GLY A 106 3.89 -18.91 -9.65
C GLY A 106 3.58 -18.66 -8.17
N SER A 107 2.98 -17.54 -7.77
CA SER A 107 2.61 -17.36 -6.36
C SER A 107 1.33 -18.13 -6.05
N ALA A 108 1.47 -19.27 -5.38
CA ALA A 108 0.35 -20.12 -4.95
C ALA A 108 -0.60 -19.38 -3.97
N ALA A 109 -0.13 -18.34 -3.30
CA ALA A 109 -0.89 -17.60 -2.30
C ALA A 109 -1.91 -16.61 -2.90
N GLY A 110 -1.68 -16.12 -4.12
CA GLY A 110 -2.62 -15.23 -4.82
C GLY A 110 -3.74 -15.93 -5.58
N THR A 111 -3.70 -17.26 -5.71
CA THR A 111 -4.59 -18.02 -6.60
C THR A 111 -6.05 -17.96 -6.21
N ASN A 112 -6.38 -17.92 -4.91
CA ASN A 112 -7.78 -17.94 -4.48
C ASN A 112 -8.49 -16.62 -4.78
N ALA A 113 -7.90 -15.49 -4.38
CA ALA A 113 -8.48 -14.17 -4.66
C ALA A 113 -8.57 -13.90 -6.18
N ALA A 114 -7.55 -14.29 -6.94
CA ALA A 114 -7.54 -14.16 -8.39
C ALA A 114 -8.55 -15.08 -9.09
N ALA A 115 -8.82 -16.26 -8.54
CA ALA A 115 -9.82 -17.17 -9.08
C ALA A 115 -11.25 -16.68 -8.86
N GLU A 116 -11.50 -15.93 -7.79
CA GLU A 116 -12.83 -15.41 -7.44
C GLU A 116 -13.13 -14.06 -8.09
N ALA A 117 -12.11 -13.26 -8.42
CA ALA A 117 -12.27 -12.00 -9.12
C ALA A 117 -12.50 -12.23 -10.62
N ASP A 118 -13.34 -11.41 -11.26
CA ASP A 118 -13.50 -11.39 -12.70
C ASP A 118 -12.25 -10.76 -13.35
N LYS A 119 -11.71 -9.72 -12.72
CA LYS A 119 -10.49 -9.05 -13.11
C LYS A 119 -9.72 -8.57 -11.88
N LEU A 120 -8.42 -8.77 -11.89
CA LEU A 120 -7.51 -8.25 -10.88
C LEU A 120 -6.44 -7.40 -11.56
N THR A 121 -6.24 -6.18 -11.07
CA THR A 121 -5.22 -5.27 -11.58
C THR A 121 -4.28 -4.92 -10.44
N LEU A 122 -2.98 -5.13 -10.66
CA LEU A 122 -1.91 -4.72 -9.76
C LEU A 122 -1.21 -3.50 -10.34
N THR A 123 -1.12 -2.44 -9.57
CA THR A 123 -0.35 -1.24 -9.93
C THR A 123 0.70 -0.97 -8.86
N LEU A 124 1.93 -0.80 -9.30
CA LEU A 124 3.07 -0.48 -8.45
C LEU A 124 3.55 0.93 -8.76
N GLN A 125 3.77 1.74 -7.74
CA GLN A 125 4.35 3.06 -7.89
C GLN A 125 5.48 3.25 -6.89
N ARG A 126 6.67 3.57 -7.41
CA ARG A 126 7.87 3.83 -6.61
C ARG A 126 8.02 5.32 -6.35
N ARG A 127 8.47 5.65 -5.14
CA ARG A 127 8.81 7.02 -4.72
C ARG A 127 10.12 7.03 -3.94
N PRO A 128 10.83 8.18 -3.89
CA PRO A 128 11.95 8.33 -2.95
C PRO A 128 11.44 8.20 -1.52
N GLY A 129 12.19 7.51 -0.68
CA GLY A 129 11.94 7.43 0.75
C GLY A 129 12.38 8.69 1.48
N ALA A 130 12.07 8.76 2.78
CA ALA A 130 12.40 9.91 3.61
C ALA A 130 13.92 10.14 3.75
N GLU A 131 14.72 9.10 3.56
CA GLU A 131 16.18 9.11 3.72
C GLU A 131 16.90 8.83 2.39
N ALA A 132 16.20 8.95 1.25
CA ALA A 132 16.80 8.69 -0.06
C ALA A 132 18.01 9.59 -0.36
N ASP A 133 17.98 10.82 0.12
CA ASP A 133 19.08 11.79 -0.06
C ASP A 133 20.36 11.35 0.64
N PHE A 134 20.28 10.53 1.70
CA PHE A 134 21.44 10.00 2.39
C PHE A 134 22.31 9.08 1.53
N LEU A 135 21.73 8.47 0.51
CA LEU A 135 22.48 7.63 -0.43
C LEU A 135 23.39 8.44 -1.35
N THR A 136 23.09 9.73 -1.55
CA THR A 136 23.88 10.64 -2.39
C THR A 136 24.70 11.63 -1.57
N ALA A 137 24.10 12.21 -0.54
CA ALA A 137 24.75 13.23 0.30
C ALA A 137 25.57 12.63 1.47
N GLY A 138 25.31 11.35 1.79
CA GLY A 138 25.87 10.74 2.99
C GLY A 138 25.09 11.07 4.26
N ILE A 139 25.40 10.40 5.35
CA ILE A 139 24.78 10.58 6.66
C ILE A 139 25.78 11.20 7.62
N PRO A 140 25.47 12.38 8.21
CA PRO A 140 26.28 12.90 9.30
C PRO A 140 26.14 12.00 10.53
N ILE A 141 27.28 11.59 11.10
CA ILE A 141 27.35 10.75 12.30
C ILE A 141 27.54 11.66 13.52
N PRO A 142 26.51 11.81 14.37
CA PRO A 142 26.67 12.51 15.64
C PRO A 142 27.43 11.62 16.61
N TYR A 143 28.40 12.17 17.30
CA TYR A 143 29.14 11.51 18.37
C TYR A 143 29.63 12.51 19.40
N SER A 144 29.86 12.05 20.63
CA SER A 144 30.34 12.86 21.74
C SER A 144 31.87 12.74 21.97
N ASP A 145 32.41 11.56 21.71
CA ASP A 145 33.82 11.22 21.88
C ASP A 145 34.20 10.03 20.99
N ALA A 146 35.48 9.67 21.02
CA ALA A 146 36.01 8.59 20.19
C ALA A 146 35.44 7.21 20.53
N ASP A 147 35.05 6.96 21.77
CA ASP A 147 34.46 5.67 22.19
C ASP A 147 33.00 5.56 21.70
N ASP A 148 32.25 6.65 21.78
CA ASP A 148 30.90 6.75 21.24
C ASP A 148 30.90 6.57 19.71
N LEU A 149 31.83 7.24 19.01
CA LEU A 149 32.00 7.07 17.58
C LEU A 149 32.39 5.62 17.24
N ALA A 150 33.34 5.04 17.93
CA ALA A 150 33.77 3.67 17.70
C ALA A 150 32.62 2.67 17.89
N LYS A 151 31.77 2.87 18.92
CA LYS A 151 30.58 2.07 19.14
C LYS A 151 29.58 2.24 17.99
N THR A 152 29.30 3.48 17.58
CA THR A 152 28.38 3.78 16.49
C THR A 152 28.82 3.17 15.17
N LEU A 153 30.11 3.23 14.83
CA LEU A 153 30.66 2.72 13.58
C LEU A 153 30.87 1.19 13.58
N SER A 154 30.97 0.57 14.76
CA SER A 154 31.13 -0.90 14.88
C SER A 154 29.81 -1.63 14.93
N ASP A 155 28.73 -0.98 15.23
CA ASP A 155 27.40 -1.58 15.33
C ASP A 155 26.79 -1.76 13.93
N LYS A 156 26.90 -2.96 13.39
CA LYS A 156 26.38 -3.33 12.06
C LYS A 156 24.86 -3.27 11.97
N ASP A 157 24.17 -3.37 13.10
CA ASP A 157 22.71 -3.33 13.21
C ASP A 157 22.22 -1.91 13.55
N ASN A 158 23.13 -0.94 13.61
CA ASN A 158 22.81 0.43 13.94
C ASN A 158 22.00 1.11 12.82
N ALA A 159 21.14 2.04 13.21
CA ALA A 159 20.34 2.87 12.31
C ALA A 159 21.17 3.65 11.27
N THR A 160 22.45 3.86 11.50
CA THR A 160 23.39 4.49 10.55
C THR A 160 23.68 3.65 9.31
N HIS A 161 23.43 2.33 9.37
CA HIS A 161 23.64 1.41 8.25
C HIS A 161 22.34 1.01 7.55
N THR A 162 21.21 1.35 8.12
CA THR A 162 19.88 1.05 7.56
C THR A 162 19.22 2.33 7.09
N VAL A 163 18.87 2.39 5.81
CA VAL A 163 18.32 3.58 5.16
C VAL A 163 16.91 3.30 4.68
N LYS A 164 15.98 4.23 4.98
CA LYS A 164 14.62 4.25 4.42
C LYS A 164 14.67 4.95 3.06
N ASP A 165 15.19 4.23 2.08
CA ASP A 165 15.57 4.77 0.79
C ASP A 165 14.41 4.95 -0.18
N LEU A 166 13.41 4.09 -0.12
CA LEU A 166 12.33 4.05 -1.07
C LEU A 166 10.98 3.85 -0.41
N GLU A 167 9.94 4.34 -1.07
CA GLU A 167 8.55 4.00 -0.79
C GLU A 167 7.93 3.32 -2.00
N LEU A 168 7.06 2.35 -1.71
CA LEU A 168 6.34 1.56 -2.70
C LEU A 168 4.85 1.62 -2.41
N ASP A 169 4.08 2.20 -3.33
CA ASP A 169 2.64 2.12 -3.31
C ASP A 169 2.20 0.90 -4.12
N ILE A 170 1.49 -0.02 -3.49
CA ILE A 170 0.88 -1.18 -4.11
C ILE A 170 -0.63 -0.96 -4.15
N THR A 171 -1.17 -0.82 -5.34
CA THR A 171 -2.62 -0.70 -5.55
C THR A 171 -3.14 -1.99 -6.17
N VAL A 172 -4.08 -2.62 -5.47
CA VAL A 172 -4.84 -3.75 -5.96
C VAL A 172 -6.24 -3.30 -6.29
N LYS A 173 -6.65 -3.47 -7.54
CA LYS A 173 -8.02 -3.26 -7.98
C LYS A 173 -8.63 -4.61 -8.32
N ALA A 174 -9.68 -4.99 -7.61
CA ALA A 174 -10.48 -6.19 -7.89
C ALA A 174 -11.81 -5.79 -8.53
N GLU A 175 -12.23 -6.53 -9.54
CA GLU A 175 -13.53 -6.40 -10.18
C GLU A 175 -14.30 -7.71 -10.01
N LYS A 176 -15.56 -7.59 -9.59
CA LYS A 176 -16.48 -8.70 -9.41
C LYS A 176 -17.89 -8.30 -9.81
N ASP A 177 -18.51 -9.05 -10.72
CA ASP A 177 -19.87 -8.81 -11.20
C ASP A 177 -20.13 -7.35 -11.64
N GLY A 178 -19.15 -6.73 -12.31
CA GLY A 178 -19.21 -5.37 -12.83
C GLY A 178 -18.99 -4.27 -11.78
N VAL A 179 -18.67 -4.62 -10.52
CA VAL A 179 -18.29 -3.67 -9.47
C VAL A 179 -16.79 -3.78 -9.22
N SER A 180 -16.11 -2.65 -9.13
CA SER A 180 -14.67 -2.62 -8.86
C SER A 180 -14.35 -1.91 -7.55
N TYR A 181 -13.30 -2.37 -6.89
CA TYR A 181 -12.76 -1.75 -5.71
C TYR A 181 -11.23 -1.70 -5.78
N ALA A 182 -10.66 -0.54 -5.51
CA ALA A 182 -9.22 -0.34 -5.44
C ALA A 182 -8.76 -0.15 -3.99
N TYR A 183 -7.71 -0.87 -3.61
CA TYR A 183 -7.10 -0.77 -2.30
C TYR A 183 -5.60 -0.49 -2.46
N THR A 184 -5.14 0.62 -1.88
CA THR A 184 -3.74 1.02 -1.96
C THR A 184 -3.08 0.92 -0.60
N VAL A 185 -1.94 0.25 -0.56
CA VAL A 185 -1.07 0.18 0.61
C VAL A 185 0.27 0.81 0.25
N ASN A 186 0.73 1.71 1.09
CA ASN A 186 2.06 2.29 1.02
C ASN A 186 3.00 1.47 1.90
N TYR A 187 4.17 1.13 1.36
CA TYR A 187 5.25 0.46 2.07
C TYR A 187 6.48 1.34 2.07
N VAL A 188 7.13 1.44 3.21
CA VAL A 188 8.46 2.06 3.36
C VAL A 188 9.47 0.93 3.31
N ARG A 189 10.38 1.01 2.34
CA ARG A 189 11.52 0.12 2.24
C ARG A 189 12.62 0.60 3.17
N SER A 190 13.12 -0.30 4.00
CA SER A 190 14.35 -0.13 4.75
C SER A 190 15.37 -1.12 4.21
N ALA A 191 16.55 -0.63 3.88
CA ALA A 191 17.59 -1.43 3.26
C ALA A 191 18.94 -1.15 3.93
N HIS A 192 19.75 -2.18 4.10
CA HIS A 192 21.09 -2.07 4.62
C HIS A 192 22.10 -1.93 3.49
N TYR A 193 22.87 -0.85 3.53
CA TYR A 193 23.94 -0.55 2.57
C TYR A 193 25.29 -0.66 3.24
N ASP A 194 26.25 -1.26 2.54
CA ASP A 194 27.62 -1.28 3.00
C ASP A 194 28.23 0.12 2.97
N VAL A 195 29.07 0.42 3.96
CA VAL A 195 29.82 1.66 3.99
C VAL A 195 30.89 1.64 2.91
N LEU A 196 30.96 2.70 2.12
CA LEU A 196 31.96 2.86 1.08
C LEU A 196 33.18 3.63 1.62
N TYR A 197 32.95 4.78 2.21
CA TYR A 197 33.98 5.63 2.83
C TYR A 197 33.35 6.64 3.79
N TYR A 198 34.20 7.35 4.48
CA TYR A 198 33.84 8.50 5.32
C TYR A 198 34.47 9.77 4.77
N THR A 199 33.81 10.91 4.96
CA THR A 199 34.40 12.25 4.78
C THR A 199 34.44 12.99 6.12
N LEU A 200 35.40 13.86 6.30
CA LEU A 200 35.60 14.63 7.51
C LEU A 200 35.49 16.15 7.22
N ASP A 201 34.80 16.88 8.09
CA ASP A 201 34.66 18.34 8.01
C ASP A 201 34.08 18.86 6.68
N ASN A 202 33.28 18.06 5.98
CA ASN A 202 32.73 18.31 4.64
C ASN A 202 33.82 18.43 3.54
N ASP A 203 34.99 17.81 3.75
CA ASP A 203 36.00 17.63 2.70
C ASP A 203 35.64 16.39 1.87
N ASP A 204 34.91 16.56 0.77
CA ASP A 204 34.48 15.48 -0.11
C ASP A 204 35.62 14.94 -1.01
N ALA A 205 36.78 15.59 -0.98
CA ALA A 205 37.91 15.17 -1.80
C ALA A 205 38.71 14.02 -1.18
N THR A 206 38.72 13.92 0.15
CA THR A 206 39.48 12.91 0.87
C THR A 206 38.56 11.82 1.44
N HIS A 207 38.73 10.59 0.97
CA HIS A 207 37.97 9.42 1.41
C HIS A 207 38.72 8.68 2.50
N TYR A 208 38.06 8.48 3.64
CA TYR A 208 38.61 7.82 4.80
C TYR A 208 37.97 6.47 5.04
N THR A 209 38.73 5.56 5.64
CA THR A 209 38.24 4.31 6.23
C THR A 209 38.42 4.35 7.74
N TRP A 210 37.47 3.79 8.47
CA TRP A 210 37.57 3.70 9.93
C TRP A 210 38.33 2.44 10.33
N ASN A 211 39.33 2.56 11.19
CA ASN A 211 40.03 1.44 11.79
C ASN A 211 39.63 1.33 13.28
N ALA A 212 38.88 0.28 13.58
CA ALA A 212 38.38 0.04 14.94
C ALA A 212 39.51 -0.31 15.95
N SER A 213 40.67 -0.80 15.48
CA SER A 213 41.76 -1.21 16.37
C SER A 213 42.51 -0.04 16.97
N ASP A 214 42.74 1.02 16.20
CA ASP A 214 43.43 2.23 16.67
C ASP A 214 42.51 3.43 16.87
N LYS A 215 41.20 3.24 16.56
CA LYS A 215 40.15 4.28 16.66
C LYS A 215 40.47 5.56 15.88
N LYS A 216 40.97 5.38 14.64
CA LYS A 216 41.36 6.49 13.76
C LYS A 216 40.76 6.32 12.37
N PHE A 217 40.64 7.46 11.70
CA PHE A 217 40.36 7.47 10.26
C PHE A 217 41.66 7.42 9.48
N HIS A 218 41.69 6.62 8.43
CA HIS A 218 42.84 6.41 7.55
C HIS A 218 42.52 6.79 6.11
N ALA A 219 43.41 7.59 5.50
CA ALA A 219 43.39 7.89 4.08
C ALA A 219 44.81 7.64 3.51
N GLY A 220 45.06 6.41 3.05
CA GLY A 220 46.40 5.97 2.69
C GLY A 220 47.33 5.97 3.89
N ALA A 221 48.41 6.78 3.87
CA ALA A 221 49.33 6.93 4.97
C ALA A 221 48.88 7.99 6.00
N ALA A 222 47.92 8.82 5.66
CA ALA A 222 47.41 9.87 6.56
C ALA A 222 46.44 9.27 7.58
N THR A 223 46.53 9.72 8.82
CA THR A 223 45.63 9.33 9.90
C THR A 223 45.04 10.55 10.56
N VAL A 224 43.73 10.48 10.89
CA VAL A 224 43.04 11.54 11.65
C VAL A 224 42.54 10.95 12.95
N ASP A 225 42.97 11.57 14.04
CA ASP A 225 42.58 11.23 15.40
C ASP A 225 41.31 12.01 15.78
N VAL A 226 40.33 11.32 16.35
CA VAL A 226 39.06 11.92 16.81
C VAL A 226 39.06 12.21 18.32
N THR A 227 40.24 12.22 18.94
CA THR A 227 40.39 12.50 20.37
C THR A 227 40.66 14.00 20.66
N GLY A 228 40.06 14.55 21.72
CA GLY A 228 40.36 15.87 22.26
C GLY A 228 39.66 17.02 21.56
N ALA A 229 40.40 18.13 21.33
CA ALA A 229 39.84 19.37 20.79
C ALA A 229 39.43 19.30 19.29
N ASN A 230 39.82 18.27 18.59
CA ASN A 230 39.50 18.03 17.18
C ASN A 230 38.45 16.93 17.05
N ASN A 231 37.16 17.32 17.15
CA ASN A 231 36.07 16.46 16.78
C ASN A 231 35.63 16.79 15.34
N PRO A 232 36.19 16.17 14.30
CA PRO A 232 35.78 16.43 12.94
C PRO A 232 34.31 15.99 12.74
N LYS A 233 33.58 16.72 11.91
CA LYS A 233 32.27 16.26 11.47
C LYS A 233 32.45 15.04 10.58
N VAL A 234 31.89 13.92 10.98
CA VAL A 234 31.98 12.67 10.24
C VAL A 234 30.74 12.50 9.39
N THR A 235 30.93 12.27 8.09
CA THR A 235 29.86 11.91 7.18
C THR A 235 30.16 10.54 6.60
N LEU A 236 29.22 9.61 6.73
CA LEU A 236 29.28 8.27 6.20
C LEU A 236 28.66 8.23 4.79
N HIS A 237 29.35 7.61 3.84
CA HIS A 237 28.88 7.42 2.48
C HIS A 237 28.67 5.93 2.18
N TYR A 238 27.52 5.61 1.60
CA TYR A 238 27.15 4.23 1.29
C TYR A 238 27.63 3.76 -0.08
N ASN A 239 27.86 2.46 -0.19
CA ASN A 239 28.10 1.82 -1.48
C ASN A 239 26.77 1.59 -2.21
N THR A 240 26.38 2.53 -3.07
CA THR A 240 25.17 2.45 -3.87
C THR A 240 25.33 1.65 -5.17
N THR A 241 26.54 1.18 -5.47
CA THR A 241 26.80 0.34 -6.65
C THR A 241 26.48 -1.12 -6.42
N GLN A 242 26.42 -1.53 -5.16
CA GLN A 242 26.04 -2.89 -4.76
C GLN A 242 24.57 -2.93 -4.35
N LYS A 243 23.95 -4.10 -4.51
CA LYS A 243 22.59 -4.31 -4.03
C LYS A 243 22.58 -4.26 -2.50
N PRO A 244 21.61 -3.54 -1.90
CA PRO A 244 21.47 -3.54 -0.45
C PRO A 244 21.08 -4.93 0.06
N THR A 245 21.43 -5.21 1.29
CA THR A 245 21.06 -6.41 2.02
C THR A 245 19.99 -6.10 3.07
N GLY A 246 19.41 -7.11 3.71
CA GLY A 246 18.46 -6.93 4.81
C GLY A 246 17.24 -6.06 4.43
N VAL A 247 16.78 -6.17 3.19
CA VAL A 247 15.65 -5.38 2.71
C VAL A 247 14.37 -5.81 3.42
N THR A 248 13.70 -4.84 4.03
CA THR A 248 12.40 -5.03 4.68
C THR A 248 11.41 -3.97 4.24
N TYR A 249 10.13 -4.31 4.25
CA TYR A 249 9.04 -3.42 3.91
C TYR A 249 8.09 -3.30 5.10
N THR A 250 7.84 -2.08 5.54
CA THR A 250 6.87 -1.79 6.61
C THR A 250 5.75 -0.91 6.07
N ARG A 251 4.54 -1.11 6.56
CA ARG A 251 3.40 -0.25 6.17
C ARG A 251 3.68 1.20 6.55
N GLY A 252 3.58 2.09 5.57
CA GLY A 252 3.70 3.53 5.75
C GLY A 252 2.36 4.19 6.08
N VAL A 253 2.42 5.49 6.36
CA VAL A 253 1.24 6.30 6.76
C VAL A 253 0.30 6.65 5.61
N ARG A 254 0.71 6.48 4.35
CA ARG A 254 -0.08 6.87 3.16
C ARG A 254 -0.99 5.77 2.62
N SER A 255 -1.28 4.74 3.40
CA SER A 255 -2.23 3.73 2.98
C SER A 255 -3.62 4.35 2.77
N GLN A 256 -4.16 4.25 1.56
CA GLN A 256 -5.45 4.83 1.21
C GLN A 256 -6.44 3.73 0.83
N LYS A 257 -7.63 3.87 1.37
CA LYS A 257 -8.80 3.10 1.00
C LYS A 257 -9.62 3.92 0.01
N GLY A 258 -9.79 3.46 -1.22
CA GLY A 258 -10.59 4.15 -2.22
C GLY A 258 -11.59 3.21 -2.86
N ALA A 259 -12.88 3.59 -2.83
CA ALA A 259 -13.88 3.08 -3.75
C ALA A 259 -13.78 3.89 -5.06
N THR A 260 -13.82 3.22 -6.20
CA THR A 260 -13.93 3.86 -7.52
C THR A 260 -15.25 3.52 -8.16
#